data_50c607f3c8c1c6addddf4aab515737cf
#
_entry.id   50c607f3c8c1c6addddf4aab515737cf
#
_cell.length_a   1.000
_cell.length_b   1.000
_cell.length_c   1.000
_cell.angle_alpha   90.00
_cell.angle_beta   90.00
_cell.angle_gamma   90.00
#
_symmetry.space_group_name_H-M   'P 1'
#
loop_
_entity.id
_entity.type
_entity.pdbx_description
1 polymer ?
#
loop_
_entity_poly.entity_id
_entity_poly.type
_entity_poly.pdbx_seq_one_letter_code
_entity_poly.pdbx_strand_id
1 'polypeptide(L)'
;LGFDRCQVAVVTNIGAGDHLGLNYITTVEDLAVLKRVIVQNVATTGYAVLNAADPIVAAMAPACPGKIIFFASDRHHPVMATHRAQGHRTVYVDGDSIVASEGSWRETIHLRDVPITRNGKIGFQVENVMAAVAAAWGVDMPWQTIRRGLSGFVNDSDNAPGRFNIMDYRGATVIADY
;
A
#
# COMPACT_ATOMS: atom_id res chain seq x y z
N LEU A 1 -7.68 -13.40 -15.11
CA LEU A 1 -7.62 -11.94 -15.14
C LEU A 1 -8.08 -11.43 -16.51
N GLY A 2 -8.75 -10.28 -16.57
CA GLY A 2 -9.20 -9.65 -17.83
C GLY A 2 -8.12 -8.83 -18.54
N PHE A 3 -6.83 -9.02 -18.20
CA PHE A 3 -5.70 -8.30 -18.78
C PHE A 3 -4.45 -9.18 -18.80
N ASP A 4 -3.56 -8.97 -19.76
CA ASP A 4 -2.33 -9.73 -19.92
C ASP A 4 -1.17 -9.16 -19.10
N ARG A 5 -1.12 -7.84 -18.93
CA ARG A 5 -0.08 -7.13 -18.17
C ARG A 5 -0.61 -5.89 -17.49
N CYS A 6 0.00 -5.53 -16.37
CA CYS A 6 -0.24 -4.25 -15.67
C CYS A 6 1.06 -3.50 -15.45
N GLN A 7 0.98 -2.18 -15.41
CA GLN A 7 2.12 -1.33 -15.13
C GLN A 7 2.45 -1.31 -13.64
N VAL A 8 1.43 -1.39 -12.80
CA VAL A 8 1.61 -1.47 -11.34
C VAL A 8 0.64 -2.50 -10.77
N ALA A 9 1.14 -3.40 -9.93
CA ALA A 9 0.37 -4.28 -9.07
C ALA A 9 0.61 -3.90 -7.61
N VAL A 10 -0.43 -3.96 -6.77
CA VAL A 10 -0.32 -3.66 -5.33
C VAL A 10 -0.82 -4.84 -4.53
N VAL A 11 -0.02 -5.31 -3.55
CA VAL A 11 -0.45 -6.28 -2.55
C VAL A 11 -0.14 -5.71 -1.17
N THR A 12 -1.19 -5.41 -0.42
CA THR A 12 -1.07 -4.76 0.90
C THR A 12 -0.87 -5.76 2.02
N ASN A 13 -1.70 -6.81 2.04
CA ASN A 13 -1.64 -7.88 3.05
C ASN A 13 -2.35 -9.13 2.56
N ILE A 14 -2.08 -10.24 3.23
CA ILE A 14 -2.83 -11.49 3.08
C ILE A 14 -3.28 -11.93 4.47
N GLY A 15 -4.51 -11.58 4.81
CA GLY A 15 -5.10 -11.91 6.11
C GLY A 15 -5.53 -13.37 6.22
N ALA A 16 -5.42 -13.91 7.44
CA ALA A 16 -5.84 -15.27 7.80
C ALA A 16 -7.36 -15.36 7.96
N GLY A 17 -8.17 -14.92 7.10
CA GLY A 17 -9.64 -14.96 7.19
C GLY A 17 -10.31 -14.49 5.90
N ASP A 18 -9.57 -13.83 5.06
CA ASP A 18 -10.09 -13.30 3.81
C ASP A 18 -10.28 -14.42 2.78
N HIS A 19 -11.53 -14.63 2.35
CA HIS A 19 -11.86 -15.54 1.24
C HIS A 19 -11.54 -17.03 1.46
N LEU A 20 -11.18 -17.47 2.69
CA LEU A 20 -10.98 -18.89 2.97
C LEU A 20 -12.33 -19.64 2.95
N GLY A 21 -12.31 -20.86 2.36
CA GLY A 21 -13.48 -21.70 2.18
C GLY A 21 -14.26 -21.46 0.88
N LEU A 22 -13.87 -20.46 0.08
CA LEU A 22 -14.44 -20.20 -1.24
C LEU A 22 -13.56 -20.77 -2.35
N ASN A 23 -14.18 -21.38 -3.37
CA ASN A 23 -13.49 -21.87 -4.58
C ASN A 23 -12.28 -22.78 -4.30
N TYR A 24 -12.38 -23.65 -3.28
CA TYR A 24 -11.32 -24.58 -2.85
C TYR A 24 -10.07 -23.90 -2.28
N ILE A 25 -10.12 -22.61 -1.95
CA ILE A 25 -9.06 -21.91 -1.23
C ILE A 25 -9.25 -22.15 0.25
N THR A 26 -8.46 -23.05 0.83
CA THR A 26 -8.64 -23.50 2.22
C THR A 26 -7.53 -23.01 3.15
N THR A 27 -6.41 -22.56 2.59
CA THR A 27 -5.24 -22.09 3.34
C THR A 27 -4.80 -20.69 2.91
N VAL A 28 -4.06 -20.03 3.78
CA VAL A 28 -3.44 -18.72 3.47
C VAL A 28 -2.43 -18.86 2.33
N GLU A 29 -1.75 -20.00 2.23
CA GLU A 29 -0.82 -20.34 1.17
C GLU A 29 -1.51 -20.44 -0.19
N ASP A 30 -2.69 -21.07 -0.26
CA ASP A 30 -3.49 -21.13 -1.49
C ASP A 30 -3.91 -19.72 -1.92
N LEU A 31 -4.35 -18.90 -0.96
CA LEU A 31 -4.71 -17.51 -1.22
C LEU A 31 -3.51 -16.69 -1.71
N ALA A 32 -2.32 -16.92 -1.13
CA ALA A 32 -1.09 -16.28 -1.54
C ALA A 32 -0.72 -16.63 -2.99
N VAL A 33 -0.87 -17.91 -3.37
CA VAL A 33 -0.65 -18.35 -4.76
C VAL A 33 -1.59 -17.64 -5.73
N LEU A 34 -2.87 -17.54 -5.37
CA LEU A 34 -3.86 -16.85 -6.20
C LEU A 34 -3.54 -15.34 -6.34
N LYS A 35 -3.28 -14.66 -5.21
CA LYS A 35 -2.97 -13.22 -5.21
C LYS A 35 -1.64 -12.91 -5.90
N ARG A 36 -0.67 -13.82 -5.88
CA ARG A 36 0.62 -13.66 -6.56
C ARG A 36 0.49 -13.52 -8.09
N VAL A 37 -0.61 -14.00 -8.67
CA VAL A 37 -0.85 -13.88 -10.12
C VAL A 37 -0.81 -12.42 -10.59
N ILE A 38 -1.29 -11.45 -9.79
CA ILE A 38 -1.21 -10.04 -10.19
C ILE A 38 0.23 -9.53 -10.24
N VAL A 39 1.09 -10.02 -9.34
CA VAL A 39 2.52 -9.67 -9.31
C VAL A 39 3.25 -10.27 -10.50
N GLN A 40 2.91 -11.52 -10.89
CA GLN A 40 3.47 -12.20 -12.04
C GLN A 40 3.11 -11.55 -13.39
N ASN A 41 2.02 -10.78 -13.42
CA ASN A 41 1.55 -10.07 -14.61
C ASN A 41 2.02 -8.60 -14.69
N VAL A 42 2.94 -8.18 -13.82
CA VAL A 42 3.58 -6.86 -13.93
C VAL A 42 4.46 -6.84 -15.19
N ALA A 43 4.37 -5.75 -15.93
CA ALA A 43 5.26 -5.53 -17.09
C ALA A 43 6.72 -5.45 -16.65
N THR A 44 7.66 -5.84 -17.51
CA THR A 44 9.10 -5.77 -17.19
C THR A 44 9.60 -4.36 -16.89
N THR A 45 8.89 -3.34 -17.38
CA THR A 45 9.13 -1.92 -17.08
C THR A 45 8.31 -1.40 -15.90
N GLY A 46 7.40 -2.22 -15.37
CA GLY A 46 6.47 -1.85 -14.31
C GLY A 46 6.98 -2.15 -12.90
N TYR A 47 6.09 -2.00 -11.93
CA TYR A 47 6.39 -2.17 -10.50
C TYR A 47 5.37 -3.05 -9.79
N ALA A 48 5.84 -3.94 -8.91
CA ALA A 48 5.01 -4.51 -7.86
C ALA A 48 5.24 -3.71 -6.57
N VAL A 49 4.17 -3.21 -5.98
CA VAL A 49 4.13 -2.51 -4.68
C VAL A 49 3.76 -3.53 -3.62
N LEU A 50 4.67 -3.83 -2.72
CA LEU A 50 4.54 -4.92 -1.75
C LEU A 50 4.77 -4.43 -0.33
N ASN A 51 3.93 -4.89 0.61
CA ASN A 51 4.12 -4.65 2.04
C ASN A 51 5.28 -5.52 2.55
N ALA A 52 6.37 -4.88 2.97
CA ALA A 52 7.53 -5.57 3.52
C ALA A 52 7.28 -6.17 4.91
N ALA A 53 6.30 -5.64 5.66
CA ALA A 53 5.96 -6.12 6.99
C ALA A 53 5.10 -7.41 6.98
N ASP A 54 4.49 -7.73 5.83
CA ASP A 54 3.80 -9.01 5.62
C ASP A 54 4.77 -10.00 4.94
N PRO A 55 5.26 -11.05 5.63
CA PRO A 55 6.26 -11.95 5.08
C PRO A 55 5.75 -12.73 3.86
N ILE A 56 4.45 -13.01 3.76
CA ILE A 56 3.86 -13.70 2.62
C ILE A 56 3.86 -12.78 1.41
N VAL A 57 3.52 -11.52 1.60
CA VAL A 57 3.54 -10.50 0.54
C VAL A 57 4.98 -10.21 0.10
N ALA A 58 5.90 -10.03 1.05
CA ALA A 58 7.31 -9.79 0.74
C ALA A 58 7.93 -10.94 -0.07
N ALA A 59 7.55 -12.19 0.24
CA ALA A 59 8.00 -13.38 -0.48
C ALA A 59 7.51 -13.46 -1.95
N MET A 60 6.58 -12.60 -2.37
CA MET A 60 6.14 -12.53 -3.77
C MET A 60 7.13 -11.78 -4.68
N ALA A 61 8.05 -11.00 -4.12
CA ALA A 61 8.95 -10.14 -4.89
C ALA A 61 9.73 -10.89 -6.01
N PRO A 62 10.29 -12.10 -5.80
CA PRO A 62 10.99 -12.83 -6.85
C PRO A 62 10.10 -13.25 -8.04
N ALA A 63 8.78 -13.25 -7.87
CA ALA A 63 7.84 -13.61 -8.94
C ALA A 63 7.50 -12.45 -9.87
N CYS A 64 7.93 -11.22 -9.54
CA CYS A 64 7.68 -10.03 -10.34
C CYS A 64 8.66 -9.95 -11.51
N PRO A 65 8.19 -9.88 -12.78
CA PRO A 65 9.07 -9.66 -13.92
C PRO A 65 9.63 -8.23 -14.00
N GLY A 66 8.95 -7.28 -13.33
CA GLY A 66 9.35 -5.88 -13.27
C GLY A 66 10.19 -5.56 -12.03
N LYS A 67 10.06 -4.34 -11.54
CA LYS A 67 10.76 -3.84 -10.36
C LYS A 67 9.86 -3.93 -9.12
N ILE A 68 10.46 -3.76 -7.94
CA ILE A 68 9.74 -3.76 -6.66
C ILE A 68 9.80 -2.37 -6.04
N ILE A 69 8.67 -1.95 -5.46
CA ILE A 69 8.61 -0.88 -4.46
C ILE A 69 8.12 -1.53 -3.18
N PHE A 70 8.97 -1.60 -2.17
CA PHE A 70 8.53 -2.03 -0.84
C PHE A 70 7.98 -0.85 -0.04
N PHE A 71 6.92 -1.10 0.74
CA PHE A 71 6.48 -0.17 1.76
C PHE A 71 6.33 -0.87 3.13
N ALA A 72 6.56 -0.14 4.19
CA ALA A 72 6.31 -0.54 5.57
C ALA A 72 6.35 0.67 6.50
N SER A 73 5.63 0.60 7.63
CA SER A 73 5.68 1.65 8.65
C SER A 73 7.07 1.74 9.30
N ASP A 74 7.72 0.59 9.54
CA ASP A 74 9.07 0.56 10.09
C ASP A 74 10.14 0.64 8.99
N ARG A 75 10.83 1.77 8.92
CA ARG A 75 11.96 1.99 8.00
C ARG A 75 13.16 1.06 8.25
N HIS A 76 13.27 0.49 9.45
CA HIS A 76 14.37 -0.41 9.85
C HIS A 76 14.01 -1.89 9.63
N HIS A 77 12.79 -2.21 9.18
CA HIS A 77 12.44 -3.58 8.84
C HIS A 77 13.51 -4.18 7.91
N PRO A 78 14.02 -5.41 8.14
CA PRO A 78 15.16 -5.97 7.41
C PRO A 78 15.00 -5.95 5.88
N VAL A 79 13.82 -6.29 5.37
CA VAL A 79 13.50 -6.24 3.92
C VAL A 79 13.63 -4.81 3.40
N MET A 80 13.08 -3.82 4.13
CA MET A 80 13.17 -2.40 3.76
C MET A 80 14.61 -1.91 3.77
N ALA A 81 15.36 -2.23 4.82
CA ALA A 81 16.75 -1.80 4.99
C ALA A 81 17.63 -2.34 3.85
N THR A 82 17.50 -3.62 3.53
CA THR A 82 18.25 -4.28 2.45
C THR A 82 17.91 -3.66 1.09
N HIS A 83 16.61 -3.53 0.76
CA HIS A 83 16.14 -2.99 -0.51
C HIS A 83 16.59 -1.54 -0.73
N ARG A 84 16.52 -0.72 0.33
CA ARG A 84 16.98 0.67 0.31
C ARG A 84 18.51 0.78 0.18
N ALA A 85 19.27 -0.09 0.84
CA ALA A 85 20.72 -0.12 0.70
C ALA A 85 21.18 -0.44 -0.73
N GLN A 86 20.37 -1.17 -1.48
CA GLN A 86 20.57 -1.43 -2.91
C GLN A 86 20.17 -0.26 -3.82
N GLY A 87 19.68 0.85 -3.25
CA GLY A 87 19.25 2.03 -4.00
C GLY A 87 17.87 1.94 -4.62
N HIS A 88 17.07 0.93 -4.26
CA HIS A 88 15.74 0.71 -4.84
C HIS A 88 14.66 1.56 -4.16
N ARG A 89 13.52 1.69 -4.84
CA ARG A 89 12.36 2.47 -4.37
C ARG A 89 11.75 1.87 -3.11
N THR A 90 11.58 2.70 -2.08
CA THR A 90 10.90 2.35 -0.83
C THR A 90 9.99 3.48 -0.36
N VAL A 91 8.89 3.12 0.33
CA VAL A 91 8.00 4.08 0.99
C VAL A 91 7.85 3.66 2.46
N TYR A 92 8.10 4.58 3.40
CA TYR A 92 8.11 4.28 4.83
C TYR A 92 7.70 5.48 5.68
N VAL A 93 7.47 5.25 6.97
CA VAL A 93 7.23 6.34 7.94
C VAL A 93 8.55 6.76 8.59
N ASP A 94 8.76 8.06 8.67
CA ASP A 94 9.86 8.69 9.42
C ASP A 94 9.29 9.85 10.26
N GLY A 95 9.20 9.64 11.56
CA GLY A 95 8.55 10.58 12.46
C GLY A 95 7.08 10.80 12.13
N ASP A 96 6.71 12.02 11.79
CA ASP A 96 5.34 12.44 11.42
C ASP A 96 5.10 12.44 9.89
N SER A 97 5.93 11.75 9.14
CA SER A 97 5.94 11.89 7.69
C SER A 97 6.05 10.54 6.99
N ILE A 98 5.43 10.43 5.81
CA ILE A 98 5.67 9.37 4.84
C ILE A 98 6.82 9.84 3.95
N VAL A 99 7.81 8.97 3.77
CA VAL A 99 8.99 9.22 2.94
C VAL A 99 9.06 8.20 1.81
N ALA A 100 9.12 8.69 0.57
CA ALA A 100 9.51 7.90 -0.58
C ALA A 100 10.98 8.13 -0.88
N SER A 101 11.75 7.05 -1.11
CA SER A 101 13.19 7.15 -1.35
C SER A 101 13.68 6.22 -2.44
N GLU A 102 14.65 6.68 -3.23
CA GLU A 102 15.38 5.92 -4.26
C GLU A 102 16.85 6.38 -4.26
N GLY A 103 17.76 5.53 -3.81
CA GLY A 103 19.15 5.93 -3.59
C GLY A 103 19.25 7.10 -2.62
N SER A 104 19.85 8.21 -3.07
CA SER A 104 19.95 9.46 -2.30
C SER A 104 18.74 10.38 -2.41
N TRP A 105 17.87 10.12 -3.39
CA TRP A 105 16.67 10.94 -3.61
C TRP A 105 15.58 10.63 -2.58
N ARG A 106 14.87 11.69 -2.16
CA ARG A 106 13.77 11.58 -1.19
C ARG A 106 12.67 12.59 -1.49
N GLU A 107 11.44 12.17 -1.22
CA GLU A 107 10.25 13.00 -1.19
C GLU A 107 9.51 12.75 0.11
N THR A 108 9.01 13.81 0.74
CA THR A 108 8.39 13.73 2.07
C THR A 108 6.98 14.29 2.04
N ILE A 109 6.03 13.58 2.65
CA ILE A 109 4.62 13.97 2.79
C ILE A 109 4.27 13.94 4.28
N HIS A 110 3.93 15.09 4.87
CA HIS A 110 3.55 15.13 6.27
C HIS A 110 2.18 14.48 6.50
N LEU A 111 2.04 13.65 7.54
CA LEU A 111 0.79 12.97 7.88
C LEU A 111 -0.34 13.95 8.23
N ARG A 112 -0.01 15.14 8.72
CA ARG A 112 -0.98 16.23 8.96
C ARG A 112 -1.65 16.73 7.67
N ASP A 113 -0.98 16.58 6.52
CA ASP A 113 -1.48 17.00 5.21
C ASP A 113 -2.30 15.89 4.52
N VAL A 114 -2.50 14.76 5.20
CA VAL A 114 -3.23 13.58 4.70
C VAL A 114 -4.40 13.26 5.63
N PRO A 115 -5.58 13.87 5.41
CA PRO A 115 -6.72 13.84 6.35
C PRO A 115 -7.19 12.44 6.76
N ILE A 116 -7.17 11.47 5.82
CA ILE A 116 -7.61 10.09 6.08
C ILE A 116 -6.82 9.42 7.20
N THR A 117 -5.56 9.81 7.43
CA THR A 117 -4.70 9.23 8.46
C THR A 117 -4.98 9.78 9.87
N ARG A 118 -5.77 10.87 9.99
CA ARG A 118 -5.98 11.60 11.24
C ARG A 118 -4.65 11.96 11.95
N ASN A 119 -3.74 12.60 11.22
CA ASN A 119 -2.37 12.91 11.68
C ASN A 119 -1.57 11.66 12.07
N GLY A 120 -1.75 10.55 11.34
CA GLY A 120 -1.06 9.29 11.62
C GLY A 120 -1.67 8.43 12.72
N LYS A 121 -2.79 8.85 13.33
CA LYS A 121 -3.45 8.10 14.42
C LYS A 121 -4.14 6.81 13.94
N ILE A 122 -4.46 6.70 12.64
CA ILE A 122 -5.09 5.53 12.06
C ILE A 122 -4.03 4.75 11.28
N GLY A 123 -3.36 3.80 11.96
CA GLY A 123 -2.19 3.08 11.41
C GLY A 123 -2.46 2.38 10.08
N PHE A 124 -3.56 1.64 9.94
CA PHE A 124 -3.86 0.96 8.67
C PHE A 124 -4.12 1.95 7.52
N GLN A 125 -4.65 3.16 7.80
CA GLN A 125 -4.79 4.18 6.78
C GLN A 125 -3.43 4.78 6.37
N VAL A 126 -2.46 4.84 7.29
CA VAL A 126 -1.08 5.21 6.94
C VAL A 126 -0.49 4.18 5.98
N GLU A 127 -0.72 2.89 6.22
CA GLU A 127 -0.28 1.81 5.32
C GLU A 127 -0.96 1.90 3.95
N ASN A 128 -2.28 2.13 3.92
CA ASN A 128 -3.02 2.35 2.68
C ASN A 128 -2.48 3.53 1.88
N VAL A 129 -2.17 4.64 2.57
CA VAL A 129 -1.57 5.84 1.93
C VAL A 129 -0.18 5.54 1.38
N MET A 130 0.67 4.83 2.13
CA MET A 130 1.99 4.41 1.63
C MET A 130 1.88 3.55 0.36
N ALA A 131 0.95 2.60 0.35
CA ALA A 131 0.68 1.78 -0.84
C ALA A 131 0.21 2.61 -2.03
N ALA A 132 -0.69 3.59 -1.78
CA ALA A 132 -1.20 4.51 -2.82
C ALA A 132 -0.09 5.42 -3.36
N VAL A 133 0.76 5.98 -2.49
CA VAL A 133 1.94 6.77 -2.88
C VAL A 133 2.89 5.94 -3.74
N ALA A 134 3.21 4.71 -3.31
CA ALA A 134 4.07 3.81 -4.05
C ALA A 134 3.50 3.45 -5.43
N ALA A 135 2.19 3.21 -5.51
CA ALA A 135 1.51 2.89 -6.76
C ALA A 135 1.52 4.08 -7.73
N ALA A 136 1.19 5.27 -7.26
CA ALA A 136 1.21 6.50 -8.06
C ALA A 136 2.63 6.83 -8.55
N TRP A 137 3.63 6.64 -7.69
CA TRP A 137 5.03 6.79 -8.06
C TRP A 137 5.49 5.73 -9.08
N GLY A 138 4.96 4.51 -8.98
CA GLY A 138 5.23 3.43 -9.92
C GLY A 138 4.76 3.68 -11.35
N VAL A 139 3.79 4.59 -11.54
CA VAL A 139 3.34 5.09 -12.86
C VAL A 139 3.89 6.49 -13.18
N ASP A 140 4.94 6.90 -12.47
CA ASP A 140 5.62 8.19 -12.65
C ASP A 140 4.67 9.41 -12.55
N MET A 141 3.63 9.32 -11.70
CA MET A 141 2.73 10.43 -11.44
C MET A 141 3.50 11.61 -10.80
N PRO A 142 3.29 12.85 -11.26
CA PRO A 142 3.95 14.01 -10.67
C PRO A 142 3.64 14.15 -9.17
N TRP A 143 4.66 14.43 -8.35
CA TRP A 143 4.52 14.53 -6.90
C TRP A 143 3.50 15.57 -6.45
N GLN A 144 3.38 16.67 -7.19
CA GLN A 144 2.34 17.66 -6.93
C GLN A 144 0.93 17.07 -7.06
N THR A 145 0.71 16.19 -8.03
CA THR A 145 -0.57 15.50 -8.24
C THR A 145 -0.83 14.52 -7.10
N ILE A 146 0.19 13.73 -6.69
CA ILE A 146 0.09 12.81 -5.55
C ILE A 146 -0.30 13.58 -4.28
N ARG A 147 0.40 14.67 -3.96
CA ARG A 147 0.10 15.50 -2.78
C ARG A 147 -1.30 16.07 -2.82
N ARG A 148 -1.74 16.61 -3.97
CA ARG A 148 -3.10 17.13 -4.13
C ARG A 148 -4.16 16.04 -3.93
N GLY A 149 -3.95 14.86 -4.48
CA GLY A 149 -4.86 13.72 -4.31
C GLY A 149 -4.99 13.32 -2.84
N LEU A 150 -3.87 13.22 -2.13
CA LEU A 150 -3.85 12.84 -0.71
C LEU A 150 -4.49 13.89 0.20
N SER A 151 -4.21 15.17 -0.03
CA SER A 151 -4.76 16.26 0.79
C SER A 151 -6.23 16.53 0.53
N GLY A 152 -6.72 16.24 -0.68
CA GLY A 152 -8.11 16.45 -1.07
C GLY A 152 -9.02 15.22 -0.86
N PHE A 153 -8.46 14.06 -0.51
CA PHE A 153 -9.29 12.87 -0.34
C PHE A 153 -10.05 12.90 0.99
N VAL A 154 -11.37 12.84 0.89
CA VAL A 154 -12.28 12.75 2.03
C VAL A 154 -12.85 11.34 2.09
N ASN A 155 -12.64 10.67 3.23
CA ASN A 155 -13.16 9.34 3.49
C ASN A 155 -14.54 9.43 4.16
N ASP A 156 -15.55 9.70 3.34
CA ASP A 156 -16.95 9.79 3.75
C ASP A 156 -17.82 8.72 3.08
N SER A 157 -19.11 8.74 3.39
CA SER A 157 -20.10 7.80 2.82
C SER A 157 -20.29 7.95 1.31
N ASP A 158 -19.97 9.10 0.74
CA ASP A 158 -20.15 9.38 -0.69
C ASP A 158 -18.95 8.90 -1.51
N ASN A 159 -17.73 9.09 -0.99
CA ASN A 159 -16.50 8.74 -1.68
C ASN A 159 -16.01 7.30 -1.42
N ALA A 160 -16.25 6.79 -0.21
CA ALA A 160 -15.83 5.44 0.19
C ALA A 160 -16.84 4.82 1.17
N PRO A 161 -18.06 4.47 0.73
CA PRO A 161 -19.11 4.00 1.62
C PRO A 161 -18.73 2.69 2.31
N GLY A 162 -18.96 2.62 3.65
CA GLY A 162 -18.66 1.45 4.47
C GLY A 162 -17.17 1.13 4.62
N ARG A 163 -16.29 2.10 4.38
CA ARG A 163 -14.83 1.93 4.52
C ARG A 163 -14.29 2.85 5.61
N PHE A 164 -14.49 2.45 6.87
CA PHE A 164 -14.06 3.20 8.04
C PHE A 164 -14.55 4.64 8.05
N ASN A 165 -15.83 4.86 7.71
CA ASN A 165 -16.44 6.17 7.73
C ASN A 165 -16.71 6.58 9.18
N ILE A 166 -16.13 7.69 9.62
CA ILE A 166 -16.30 8.22 10.96
C ILE A 166 -17.34 9.33 10.93
N MET A 167 -18.41 9.15 11.69
CA MET A 167 -19.55 10.06 11.77
C MET A 167 -19.80 10.45 13.21
N ASP A 168 -20.29 11.68 13.44
CA ASP A 168 -20.85 12.08 14.73
C ASP A 168 -22.36 11.90 14.70
N TYR A 169 -22.90 11.20 15.68
CA TYR A 169 -24.33 11.05 15.85
C TYR A 169 -24.73 11.28 17.31
N ARG A 170 -25.39 12.41 17.57
CA ARG A 170 -25.86 12.80 18.90
C ARG A 170 -24.75 12.79 19.96
N GLY A 171 -23.55 13.25 19.62
CA GLY A 171 -22.39 13.29 20.50
C GLY A 171 -21.65 11.96 20.67
N ALA A 172 -22.07 10.90 19.94
CA ALA A 172 -21.34 9.65 19.87
C ALA A 172 -20.59 9.53 18.54
N THR A 173 -19.36 9.04 18.57
CA THR A 173 -18.61 8.71 17.36
C THR A 173 -19.06 7.34 16.85
N VAL A 174 -19.58 7.31 15.63
CA VAL A 174 -19.98 6.07 14.93
C VAL A 174 -18.97 5.79 13.81
N ILE A 175 -18.51 4.55 13.74
CA ILE A 175 -17.60 4.09 12.68
C ILE A 175 -18.34 3.02 11.87
N ALA A 176 -18.52 3.28 10.57
CA ALA A 176 -19.06 2.30 9.62
C ALA A 176 -17.91 1.67 8.83
N ASP A 177 -17.75 0.35 9.00
CA ASP A 177 -16.75 -0.46 8.30
C ASP A 177 -17.32 -1.86 8.04
N TYR A 178 -16.95 -2.53 6.92
CA TYR A 178 -17.38 -3.88 6.58
C TYR A 178 -16.32 -4.68 5.83
#